data_cd3bc6e6fff1f973bc5630857ce8d8f2
#
_entry.id   cd3bc6e6fff1f973bc5630857ce8d8f2
#
_cell.length_a   1.000
_cell.length_b   1.000
_cell.length_c   1.000
_cell.angle_alpha   90.00
_cell.angle_beta   90.00
_cell.angle_gamma   90.00
#
_symmetry.space_group_name_H-M   'P 1'
#
loop_
_entity.id
_entity.type
_entity.pdbx_description
1 polymer ?
#
loop_
_entity_poly.entity_id
_entity_poly.type
_entity_poly.pdbx_seq_one_letter_code
_entity_poly.pdbx_strand_id
1 'polypeptide(L)'
;MTLFDTALEADLQTLQHTVEYEGQNFRERDADGNTLLHCAVRSGSLAKVAYLTDFLALDPLEANLSGITPLDLALQDGLDEIAAYLANKAGVDPTRIIHNPVRRGFYPDPSWIRVGEDYYMVNSSFSFFPCIPISKSRDLVHWTTVGYAITNPDWARVARSEGGRGYWAPDISYDAVSKHYFITATYRGNEDDAEPRCQMVVGAERPEGPYGEPAWIHEDGIDPSILHDDDGRHYMLFNRSVRMAELTPDCRAMRGPARLIWGGDLKRKTEGPQLMKHNGYYYLLAA
;
A
#
# COMPACT_ATOMS: atom_id res chain seq x y z
N MET A 1 -36.32 1.45 21.62
CA MET A 1 -35.05 0.77 21.32
C MET A 1 -35.13 0.38 19.85
N THR A 2 -34.14 0.74 19.03
CA THR A 2 -34.12 0.31 17.63
C THR A 2 -33.77 -1.19 17.55
N LEU A 3 -34.04 -1.84 16.41
CA LEU A 3 -33.64 -3.22 16.22
C LEU A 3 -32.11 -3.42 16.35
N PHE A 4 -31.32 -2.41 15.93
CA PHE A 4 -29.87 -2.40 16.08
C PHE A 4 -29.44 -2.30 17.55
N ASP A 5 -30.10 -1.46 18.36
CA ASP A 5 -29.85 -1.39 19.81
C ASP A 5 -30.20 -2.74 20.47
N THR A 6 -31.28 -3.37 20.04
CA THR A 6 -31.68 -4.69 20.54
C THR A 6 -30.64 -5.75 20.20
N ALA A 7 -30.10 -5.76 18.99
CA ALA A 7 -29.06 -6.70 18.59
C ALA A 7 -27.75 -6.47 19.37
N LEU A 8 -27.44 -5.22 19.71
CA LEU A 8 -26.26 -4.87 20.47
C LEU A 8 -26.39 -5.18 21.97
N GLU A 9 -27.46 -4.74 22.60
CA GLU A 9 -27.56 -4.62 24.06
C GLU A 9 -28.48 -5.68 24.73
N ALA A 10 -29.55 -6.12 24.03
CA ALA A 10 -30.51 -7.05 24.61
C ALA A 10 -30.02 -8.52 24.55
N ASP A 11 -30.72 -9.38 25.26
CA ASP A 11 -30.50 -10.84 25.19
C ASP A 11 -31.08 -11.44 23.88
N LEU A 12 -30.72 -12.70 23.60
CA LEU A 12 -31.18 -13.42 22.41
C LEU A 12 -32.71 -13.53 22.35
N GLN A 13 -33.36 -13.78 23.48
CA GLN A 13 -34.83 -13.99 23.53
C GLN A 13 -35.56 -12.69 23.13
N THR A 14 -35.10 -11.57 23.63
CA THR A 14 -35.61 -10.23 23.25
C THR A 14 -35.39 -9.95 21.78
N LEU A 15 -34.19 -10.22 21.23
CA LEU A 15 -33.91 -10.06 19.81
C LEU A 15 -34.83 -10.91 18.93
N GLN A 16 -35.02 -12.20 19.31
CA GLN A 16 -35.93 -13.09 18.59
C GLN A 16 -37.36 -12.57 18.59
N HIS A 17 -37.86 -12.17 19.78
CA HIS A 17 -39.20 -11.59 19.89
C HIS A 17 -39.38 -10.36 18.99
N THR A 18 -38.43 -9.43 19.01
CA THR A 18 -38.48 -8.22 18.20
C THR A 18 -38.49 -8.53 16.70
N VAL A 19 -37.67 -9.47 16.26
CA VAL A 19 -37.62 -9.86 14.82
C VAL A 19 -38.89 -10.64 14.41
N GLU A 20 -39.33 -11.59 15.21
CA GLU A 20 -40.38 -12.53 14.80
C GLU A 20 -41.80 -11.98 15.00
N TYR A 21 -42.02 -11.15 16.01
CA TYR A 21 -43.39 -10.72 16.39
C TYR A 21 -43.66 -9.22 16.20
N GLU A 22 -42.62 -8.36 16.19
CA GLU A 22 -42.83 -6.92 15.97
C GLU A 22 -42.71 -6.51 14.49
N GLY A 23 -42.35 -7.44 13.62
CA GLY A 23 -42.33 -7.25 12.16
C GLY A 23 -41.30 -6.23 11.68
N GLN A 24 -40.25 -5.98 12.45
CA GLN A 24 -39.20 -5.07 12.05
C GLN A 24 -38.36 -5.67 10.91
N ASN A 25 -37.88 -4.81 10.00
CA ASN A 25 -37.10 -5.26 8.85
C ASN A 25 -35.64 -5.53 9.24
N PHE A 26 -35.30 -6.79 9.52
CA PHE A 26 -33.95 -7.21 9.89
C PHE A 26 -32.92 -7.10 8.78
N ARG A 27 -33.32 -6.73 7.55
CA ARG A 27 -32.41 -6.47 6.41
C ARG A 27 -32.09 -4.99 6.22
N GLU A 28 -32.64 -4.11 7.04
CA GLU A 28 -32.25 -2.71 7.07
C GLU A 28 -30.80 -2.54 7.49
N ARG A 29 -30.26 -1.37 7.18
CA ARG A 29 -28.92 -0.93 7.56
C ARG A 29 -29.00 0.31 8.41
N ASP A 30 -28.08 0.45 9.37
CA ASP A 30 -27.96 1.69 10.13
C ASP A 30 -27.29 2.81 9.29
N ALA A 31 -27.06 3.97 9.90
CA ALA A 31 -26.46 5.13 9.23
C ALA A 31 -25.04 4.88 8.70
N ASP A 32 -24.30 3.95 9.30
CA ASP A 32 -22.97 3.54 8.88
C ASP A 32 -22.99 2.37 7.87
N GLY A 33 -24.19 1.93 7.49
CA GLY A 33 -24.41 0.80 6.60
C GLY A 33 -24.22 -0.56 7.28
N ASN A 34 -24.13 -0.61 8.61
CA ASN A 34 -24.02 -1.88 9.31
C ASN A 34 -25.31 -2.68 9.17
N THR A 35 -25.17 -3.98 8.97
CA THR A 35 -26.27 -4.94 9.08
C THR A 35 -26.52 -5.29 10.56
N LEU A 36 -27.64 -5.90 10.83
CA LEU A 36 -27.96 -6.38 12.18
C LEU A 36 -26.90 -7.36 12.71
N LEU A 37 -26.25 -8.10 11.79
CA LEU A 37 -25.17 -9.04 12.14
C LEU A 37 -23.92 -8.32 12.65
N HIS A 38 -23.58 -7.12 12.13
CA HIS A 38 -22.49 -6.29 12.69
C HIS A 38 -22.74 -5.94 14.16
N CYS A 39 -23.98 -5.55 14.51
CA CYS A 39 -24.34 -5.23 15.89
C CYS A 39 -24.30 -6.46 16.80
N ALA A 40 -24.74 -7.61 16.31
CA ALA A 40 -24.65 -8.86 17.06
C ALA A 40 -23.20 -9.28 17.33
N VAL A 41 -22.30 -9.09 16.36
CA VAL A 41 -20.86 -9.32 16.56
C VAL A 41 -20.32 -8.41 17.66
N ARG A 42 -20.60 -7.11 17.60
CA ARG A 42 -20.16 -6.15 18.63
C ARG A 42 -20.69 -6.47 20.02
N SER A 43 -21.83 -7.14 20.12
CA SER A 43 -22.35 -7.60 21.42
C SER A 43 -21.53 -8.75 22.03
N GLY A 44 -20.63 -9.40 21.27
CA GLY A 44 -19.86 -10.56 21.69
C GLY A 44 -20.69 -11.84 21.89
N SER A 45 -21.96 -11.86 21.48
CA SER A 45 -22.86 -13.00 21.70
C SER A 45 -22.89 -13.95 20.49
N LEU A 46 -22.18 -15.06 20.57
CA LEU A 46 -22.22 -16.11 19.56
C LEU A 46 -23.65 -16.61 19.31
N ALA A 47 -24.48 -16.68 20.35
CA ALA A 47 -25.87 -17.14 20.22
C ALA A 47 -26.72 -16.20 19.34
N LYS A 48 -26.55 -14.87 19.44
CA LYS A 48 -27.20 -13.90 18.56
C LYS A 48 -26.66 -14.00 17.15
N VAL A 49 -25.36 -14.11 17.00
CA VAL A 49 -24.70 -14.27 15.69
C VAL A 49 -25.23 -15.54 15.00
N ALA A 50 -25.27 -16.66 15.69
CA ALA A 50 -25.81 -17.93 15.16
C ALA A 50 -27.28 -17.82 14.75
N TYR A 51 -28.12 -17.19 15.57
CA TYR A 51 -29.51 -16.96 15.21
C TYR A 51 -29.66 -16.15 13.92
N LEU A 52 -28.91 -15.05 13.80
CA LEU A 52 -28.99 -14.17 12.62
C LEU A 52 -28.45 -14.85 11.34
N THR A 53 -27.45 -15.69 11.46
CA THR A 53 -26.87 -16.41 10.29
C THR A 53 -27.63 -17.69 9.93
N ASP A 54 -28.07 -18.48 10.93
CA ASP A 54 -28.70 -19.78 10.68
C ASP A 54 -30.18 -19.68 10.35
N PHE A 55 -30.90 -18.79 11.03
CA PHE A 55 -32.35 -18.65 10.84
C PHE A 55 -32.74 -17.53 9.88
N LEU A 56 -32.01 -16.40 9.92
CA LEU A 56 -32.33 -15.25 9.08
C LEU A 56 -31.45 -15.16 7.83
N ALA A 57 -30.47 -16.07 7.72
CA ALA A 57 -29.55 -16.17 6.58
C ALA A 57 -28.86 -14.82 6.24
N LEU A 58 -28.45 -14.07 7.29
CA LEU A 58 -27.65 -12.87 7.07
C LEU A 58 -26.20 -13.26 6.68
N ASP A 59 -25.67 -12.55 5.69
CA ASP A 59 -24.38 -12.86 5.11
C ASP A 59 -23.22 -12.38 6.01
N PRO A 60 -22.32 -13.29 6.47
CA PRO A 60 -21.11 -12.92 7.21
C PRO A 60 -20.15 -11.99 6.46
N LEU A 61 -20.25 -11.93 5.13
CA LEU A 61 -19.37 -11.15 4.26
C LEU A 61 -20.02 -9.89 3.70
N GLU A 62 -21.22 -9.52 4.12
CA GLU A 62 -21.89 -8.30 3.70
C GLU A 62 -21.26 -7.06 4.35
N ALA A 63 -20.51 -6.26 3.57
CA ALA A 63 -19.77 -5.12 4.07
C ALA A 63 -20.66 -3.89 4.40
N ASN A 64 -20.28 -3.11 5.41
CA ASN A 64 -20.83 -1.79 5.70
C ASN A 64 -20.24 -0.70 4.78
N LEU A 65 -20.60 0.57 4.99
CA LEU A 65 -20.09 1.71 4.18
C LEU A 65 -18.57 1.90 4.29
N SER A 66 -17.92 1.39 5.32
CA SER A 66 -16.46 1.39 5.49
C SER A 66 -15.78 0.17 4.86
N GLY A 67 -16.52 -0.72 4.20
CA GLY A 67 -16.00 -1.93 3.62
C GLY A 67 -15.70 -3.05 4.63
N ILE A 68 -16.14 -2.91 5.88
CA ILE A 68 -15.93 -3.90 6.95
C ILE A 68 -17.09 -4.89 6.95
N THR A 69 -16.79 -6.18 6.96
CA THR A 69 -17.79 -7.25 7.09
C THR A 69 -17.99 -7.65 8.57
N PRO A 70 -19.09 -8.34 8.93
CA PRO A 70 -19.25 -8.93 10.27
C PRO A 70 -18.09 -9.84 10.67
N LEU A 71 -17.54 -10.63 9.72
CA LEU A 71 -16.38 -11.47 9.94
C LEU A 71 -15.11 -10.65 10.20
N ASP A 72 -14.87 -9.59 9.40
CA ASP A 72 -13.75 -8.68 9.63
C ASP A 72 -13.81 -8.04 11.01
N LEU A 73 -15.01 -7.63 11.42
CA LEU A 73 -15.24 -7.02 12.73
C LEU A 73 -14.91 -8.00 13.86
N ALA A 74 -15.34 -9.27 13.75
CA ALA A 74 -15.04 -10.30 14.75
C ALA A 74 -13.53 -10.53 14.88
N LEU A 75 -12.80 -10.55 13.74
CA LEU A 75 -11.34 -10.70 13.72
C LEU A 75 -10.61 -9.48 14.31
N GLN A 76 -11.05 -8.25 13.98
CA GLN A 76 -10.49 -7.02 14.52
C GLN A 76 -10.67 -6.86 16.02
N ASP A 77 -11.80 -7.31 16.55
CA ASP A 77 -12.15 -7.20 17.97
C ASP A 77 -11.62 -8.40 18.79
N GLY A 78 -10.92 -9.36 18.16
CA GLY A 78 -10.37 -10.54 18.83
C GLY A 78 -11.44 -11.51 19.35
N LEU A 79 -12.59 -11.58 18.69
CA LEU A 79 -13.70 -12.46 19.02
C LEU A 79 -13.52 -13.82 18.34
N ASP A 80 -12.48 -14.57 18.72
CA ASP A 80 -11.99 -15.76 18.01
C ASP A 80 -13.08 -16.82 17.75
N GLU A 81 -13.97 -17.06 18.73
CA GLU A 81 -15.05 -18.04 18.60
C GLU A 81 -16.09 -17.59 17.56
N ILE A 82 -16.47 -16.32 17.57
CA ILE A 82 -17.40 -15.73 16.60
C ILE A 82 -16.75 -15.69 15.21
N ALA A 83 -15.47 -15.31 15.13
CA ALA A 83 -14.74 -15.27 13.87
C ALA A 83 -14.65 -16.65 13.22
N ALA A 84 -14.30 -17.68 13.99
CA ALA A 84 -14.25 -19.05 13.51
C ALA A 84 -15.64 -19.56 13.04
N TYR A 85 -16.69 -19.21 13.78
CA TYR A 85 -18.07 -19.56 13.42
C TYR A 85 -18.49 -18.87 12.10
N LEU A 86 -18.29 -17.55 11.97
CA LEU A 86 -18.64 -16.79 10.76
C LEU A 86 -17.83 -17.23 9.55
N ALA A 87 -16.53 -17.50 9.72
CA ALA A 87 -15.66 -18.01 8.66
C ALA A 87 -16.14 -19.38 8.14
N ASN A 88 -16.53 -20.29 9.04
CA ASN A 88 -17.12 -21.59 8.69
C ASN A 88 -18.41 -21.40 7.89
N LYS A 89 -19.31 -20.50 8.32
CA LYS A 89 -20.57 -20.20 7.63
C LYS A 89 -20.35 -19.60 6.25
N ALA A 90 -19.35 -18.73 6.10
CA ALA A 90 -18.97 -18.13 4.83
C ALA A 90 -18.19 -19.08 3.91
N GLY A 91 -17.73 -20.23 4.42
CA GLY A 91 -16.86 -21.15 3.67
C GLY A 91 -15.47 -20.56 3.38
N VAL A 92 -14.98 -19.65 4.22
CA VAL A 92 -13.67 -19.01 4.07
C VAL A 92 -12.71 -19.45 5.18
N ASP A 93 -11.43 -19.47 4.84
CA ASP A 93 -10.36 -19.69 5.82
C ASP A 93 -10.02 -18.34 6.48
N PRO A 94 -10.29 -18.16 7.79
CA PRO A 94 -10.04 -16.89 8.46
C PRO A 94 -8.56 -16.50 8.47
N THR A 95 -7.64 -17.46 8.32
CA THR A 95 -6.20 -17.18 8.23
C THR A 95 -5.79 -16.58 6.88
N ARG A 96 -6.68 -16.61 5.89
CA ARG A 96 -6.47 -16.02 4.56
C ARG A 96 -7.15 -14.67 4.37
N ILE A 97 -7.83 -14.16 5.38
CA ILE A 97 -8.46 -12.85 5.34
C ILE A 97 -7.39 -11.79 5.63
N ILE A 98 -7.21 -10.89 4.69
CA ILE A 98 -6.28 -9.78 4.79
C ILE A 98 -7.06 -8.54 5.21
N HIS A 99 -6.68 -7.94 6.33
CA HIS A 99 -7.27 -6.69 6.81
C HIS A 99 -6.42 -5.49 6.37
N ASN A 100 -7.06 -4.50 5.78
CA ASN A 100 -6.45 -3.22 5.50
C ASN A 100 -6.58 -2.28 6.71
N PRO A 101 -5.56 -1.43 6.96
CA PRO A 101 -4.27 -1.42 6.30
C PRO A 101 -3.38 -2.59 6.79
N VAL A 102 -2.74 -3.32 5.88
CA VAL A 102 -1.76 -4.38 6.21
C VAL A 102 -0.55 -3.83 6.97
N ARG A 103 -0.36 -2.50 6.91
CA ARG A 103 0.68 -1.80 7.65
C ARG A 103 0.15 -0.47 8.17
N ARG A 104 0.03 -0.36 9.50
CA ARG A 104 -0.39 0.89 10.16
C ARG A 104 0.77 1.86 10.27
N GLY A 105 0.51 3.16 10.07
CA GLY A 105 1.49 4.22 10.16
C GLY A 105 1.62 5.04 8.87
N PHE A 106 2.75 5.72 8.70
CA PHE A 106 3.02 6.59 7.56
C PHE A 106 3.90 5.87 6.54
N TYR A 107 3.28 5.19 5.56
CA TYR A 107 3.93 4.41 4.52
C TYR A 107 3.28 4.68 3.15
N PRO A 108 3.31 5.95 2.67
CA PRO A 108 2.72 6.31 1.38
C PRO A 108 3.57 5.85 0.21
N ASP A 109 2.98 5.86 -1.00
CA ASP A 109 3.62 5.63 -2.29
C ASP A 109 4.47 4.33 -2.32
N PRO A 110 3.87 3.16 -2.09
CA PRO A 110 4.63 1.91 -2.05
C PRO A 110 5.11 1.48 -3.44
N SER A 111 6.41 1.17 -3.56
CA SER A 111 6.96 0.35 -4.65
C SER A 111 7.60 -0.89 -4.06
N TRP A 112 7.50 -2.04 -4.74
CA TRP A 112 8.00 -3.29 -4.22
C TRP A 112 8.55 -4.22 -5.30
N ILE A 113 9.49 -5.09 -4.90
CA ILE A 113 10.04 -6.17 -5.71
C ILE A 113 10.01 -7.50 -4.95
N ARG A 114 10.00 -8.60 -5.70
CA ARG A 114 10.18 -9.94 -5.15
C ARG A 114 11.63 -10.42 -5.35
N VAL A 115 12.25 -10.93 -4.29
CA VAL A 115 13.60 -11.49 -4.28
C VAL A 115 13.55 -12.87 -3.66
N GLY A 116 13.53 -13.92 -4.49
CA GLY A 116 13.32 -15.29 -4.02
C GLY A 116 11.93 -15.47 -3.40
N GLU A 117 11.88 -15.78 -2.11
CA GLU A 117 10.63 -15.94 -1.33
C GLU A 117 10.23 -14.65 -0.58
N ASP A 118 11.08 -13.65 -0.58
CA ASP A 118 10.88 -12.42 0.16
C ASP A 118 10.38 -11.29 -0.77
N TYR A 119 9.58 -10.41 -0.21
CA TYR A 119 9.14 -9.15 -0.83
C TYR A 119 9.79 -7.98 -0.10
N TYR A 120 10.30 -7.01 -0.86
CA TYR A 120 10.88 -5.79 -0.32
C TYR A 120 10.10 -4.60 -0.84
N MET A 121 9.69 -3.71 0.06
CA MET A 121 8.89 -2.53 -0.25
C MET A 121 9.57 -1.28 0.27
N VAL A 122 9.56 -0.22 -0.53
CA VAL A 122 9.98 1.12 -0.16
C VAL A 122 8.80 2.06 -0.12
N ASN A 123 8.88 3.10 0.71
CA ASN A 123 7.81 4.11 0.84
C ASN A 123 8.40 5.51 0.93
N SER A 124 7.62 6.51 0.54
CA SER A 124 7.96 7.91 0.75
C SER A 124 8.21 8.20 2.23
N SER A 125 9.25 8.98 2.51
CA SER A 125 9.56 9.42 3.87
C SER A 125 9.41 10.92 4.07
N PHE A 126 9.19 11.66 3.00
CA PHE A 126 9.15 13.12 3.05
C PHE A 126 10.40 13.66 3.78
N SER A 127 10.24 14.54 4.76
CA SER A 127 11.34 15.09 5.56
C SER A 127 11.73 14.24 6.78
N PHE A 128 11.19 13.03 6.92
CA PHE A 128 11.57 12.13 8.02
C PHE A 128 12.94 11.48 7.75
N PHE A 129 13.72 11.36 8.82
CA PHE A 129 15.02 10.68 8.84
C PHE A 129 14.99 9.49 9.83
N PRO A 130 15.58 8.32 9.51
CA PRO A 130 16.27 7.96 8.25
C PRO A 130 15.32 7.92 7.07
N CYS A 131 15.83 8.16 5.83
CA CYS A 131 14.98 8.39 4.68
C CYS A 131 14.68 7.09 3.92
N ILE A 132 13.46 7.01 3.40
CA ILE A 132 12.95 5.91 2.57
C ILE A 132 13.07 4.57 3.29
N PRO A 133 12.08 4.23 4.14
CA PRO A 133 12.07 2.95 4.85
C PRO A 133 11.98 1.78 3.87
N ILE A 134 12.73 0.73 4.15
CA ILE A 134 12.73 -0.54 3.42
C ILE A 134 12.09 -1.58 4.32
N SER A 135 11.05 -2.22 3.81
CA SER A 135 10.28 -3.22 4.53
C SER A 135 10.36 -4.55 3.84
N LYS A 136 10.32 -5.61 4.62
CA LYS A 136 10.37 -7.01 4.15
C LYS A 136 9.13 -7.77 4.58
N SER A 137 8.61 -8.61 3.70
CA SER A 137 7.52 -9.55 3.96
C SER A 137 7.75 -10.86 3.22
N ARG A 138 7.09 -11.94 3.66
CA ARG A 138 6.99 -13.22 2.93
C ARG A 138 5.59 -13.52 2.40
N ASP A 139 4.60 -12.74 2.84
CA ASP A 139 3.19 -13.01 2.57
C ASP A 139 2.43 -11.77 2.08
N LEU A 140 3.10 -10.62 1.92
CA LEU A 140 2.53 -9.32 1.55
C LEU A 140 1.57 -8.73 2.62
N VAL A 141 1.42 -9.39 3.76
CA VAL A 141 0.55 -8.98 4.87
C VAL A 141 1.38 -8.52 6.06
N HIS A 142 2.34 -9.32 6.48
CA HIS A 142 3.20 -9.03 7.62
C HIS A 142 4.50 -8.38 7.15
N TRP A 143 4.64 -7.08 7.43
CA TRP A 143 5.77 -6.26 7.01
C TRP A 143 6.62 -5.82 8.18
N THR A 144 7.94 -5.99 8.06
CA THR A 144 8.92 -5.53 9.05
C THR A 144 9.89 -4.57 8.40
N THR A 145 10.19 -3.42 9.03
CA THR A 145 11.25 -2.52 8.56
C THR A 145 12.60 -3.20 8.77
N VAL A 146 13.38 -3.32 7.69
CA VAL A 146 14.69 -4.00 7.69
C VAL A 146 15.85 -3.04 7.39
N GLY A 147 15.57 -1.83 6.90
CA GLY A 147 16.59 -0.84 6.57
C GLY A 147 15.98 0.47 6.09
N TYR A 148 16.85 1.34 5.61
CA TYR A 148 16.54 2.63 5.01
C TYR A 148 17.50 2.92 3.86
N ALA A 149 17.04 3.62 2.83
CA ALA A 149 17.89 3.95 1.69
C ALA A 149 18.98 4.99 2.03
N ILE A 150 18.68 5.92 2.94
CA ILE A 150 19.63 6.94 3.40
C ILE A 150 19.69 6.93 4.93
N THR A 151 20.84 6.53 5.49
CA THR A 151 21.09 6.47 6.93
C THR A 151 22.17 7.45 7.39
N ASN A 152 22.92 8.04 6.45
CA ASN A 152 23.88 9.08 6.76
C ASN A 152 23.19 10.45 6.74
N PRO A 153 23.17 11.21 7.85
CA PRO A 153 22.51 12.51 7.92
C PRO A 153 23.12 13.55 6.96
N ASP A 154 24.42 13.45 6.65
CA ASP A 154 25.07 14.37 5.71
C ASP A 154 24.56 14.21 4.26
N TRP A 155 24.04 13.05 3.93
CA TRP A 155 23.46 12.75 2.62
C TRP A 155 21.97 13.06 2.51
N ALA A 156 21.28 13.15 3.66
CA ALA A 156 19.81 13.13 3.74
C ALA A 156 19.14 14.41 3.23
N ARG A 157 19.80 15.56 3.23
CA ARG A 157 19.26 16.87 2.82
C ARG A 157 17.94 17.29 3.49
N VAL A 158 17.48 16.56 4.54
CA VAL A 158 16.16 16.79 5.16
C VAL A 158 16.05 18.17 5.84
N ALA A 159 17.16 18.75 6.28
CA ALA A 159 17.20 20.11 6.83
C ALA A 159 16.80 21.19 5.78
N ARG A 160 16.77 20.84 4.49
CA ARG A 160 16.38 21.72 3.38
C ARG A 160 14.98 21.38 2.84
N SER A 161 14.18 20.58 3.58
CA SER A 161 12.87 20.13 3.15
C SER A 161 11.89 20.20 4.31
N GLU A 162 10.95 21.14 4.25
CA GLU A 162 9.93 21.38 5.26
C GLU A 162 8.55 21.01 4.73
N GLY A 163 7.61 20.72 5.63
CA GLY A 163 6.19 20.66 5.36
C GLY A 163 5.77 19.82 4.14
N GLY A 164 5.93 18.52 4.17
CA GLY A 164 5.50 17.62 3.08
C GLY A 164 6.47 17.57 1.88
N ARG A 165 7.65 18.19 2.00
CA ARG A 165 8.77 18.08 1.05
C ARG A 165 9.68 16.91 1.43
N GLY A 166 10.85 16.77 0.82
CA GLY A 166 11.79 15.69 1.06
C GLY A 166 11.68 14.59 0.01
N TYR A 167 11.60 13.34 0.42
CA TYR A 167 11.65 12.18 -0.49
C TYR A 167 10.26 11.65 -0.82
N TRP A 168 9.90 11.68 -2.11
CA TRP A 168 8.61 11.29 -2.66
C TRP A 168 8.73 10.10 -3.59
N ALA A 169 7.71 9.25 -3.59
CA ALA A 169 7.48 8.15 -4.53
C ALA A 169 8.76 7.38 -4.90
N PRO A 170 9.39 6.69 -3.94
CA PRO A 170 10.55 5.87 -4.25
C PRO A 170 10.16 4.67 -5.08
N ASP A 171 11.09 4.24 -5.94
CA ASP A 171 11.01 2.97 -6.65
C ASP A 171 12.21 2.10 -6.29
N ILE A 172 11.98 0.79 -6.11
CA ILE A 172 13.04 -0.20 -5.89
C ILE A 172 13.13 -1.14 -7.08
N SER A 173 14.33 -1.32 -7.63
CA SER A 173 14.59 -2.17 -8.79
C SER A 173 15.81 -3.04 -8.60
N TYR A 174 15.93 -4.10 -9.40
CA TYR A 174 17.07 -5.03 -9.39
C TYR A 174 17.64 -5.20 -10.78
N ASP A 175 18.93 -4.93 -10.90
CA ASP A 175 19.70 -5.24 -12.12
C ASP A 175 20.29 -6.66 -12.02
N ALA A 176 19.76 -7.56 -12.85
CA ALA A 176 20.20 -8.96 -12.88
C ALA A 176 21.63 -9.13 -13.44
N VAL A 177 22.15 -8.16 -14.20
CA VAL A 177 23.48 -8.19 -14.79
C VAL A 177 24.55 -7.85 -13.74
N SER A 178 24.42 -6.68 -13.11
CA SER A 178 25.34 -6.24 -12.05
C SER A 178 25.06 -6.89 -10.69
N LYS A 179 23.89 -7.51 -10.53
CA LYS A 179 23.37 -8.07 -9.27
C LYS A 179 23.23 -7.03 -8.17
N HIS A 180 22.90 -5.79 -8.56
CA HIS A 180 22.69 -4.68 -7.64
C HIS A 180 21.22 -4.29 -7.56
N TYR A 181 20.84 -3.81 -6.38
CA TYR A 181 19.54 -3.19 -6.11
C TYR A 181 19.72 -1.69 -6.17
N PHE A 182 18.75 -1.03 -6.78
CA PHE A 182 18.71 0.42 -6.87
C PHE A 182 17.40 0.94 -6.23
N ILE A 183 17.52 2.04 -5.50
CA ILE A 183 16.37 2.81 -5.05
C ILE A 183 16.50 4.21 -5.65
N THR A 184 15.44 4.66 -6.29
CA THR A 184 15.32 6.03 -6.78
C THR A 184 14.13 6.71 -6.12
N ALA A 185 14.16 8.03 -6.01
CA ALA A 185 13.06 8.84 -5.47
C ALA A 185 13.16 10.27 -5.95
N THR A 186 12.04 11.00 -6.00
CA THR A 186 12.09 12.45 -6.14
C THR A 186 12.51 13.07 -4.81
N TYR A 187 13.56 13.89 -4.82
CA TYR A 187 13.85 14.81 -3.73
C TYR A 187 13.22 16.18 -4.03
N ARG A 188 12.49 16.70 -3.05
CA ARG A 188 11.91 18.05 -3.08
C ARG A 188 12.45 18.86 -1.90
N GLY A 189 13.32 19.82 -2.20
CA GLY A 189 13.83 20.83 -1.26
C GLY A 189 12.86 22.00 -1.06
N ASN A 190 13.23 22.95 -0.23
CA ASN A 190 12.55 24.24 -0.08
C ASN A 190 12.65 25.07 -1.37
N GLU A 191 11.82 26.10 -1.52
CA GLU A 191 11.80 26.91 -2.77
C GLU A 191 13.04 27.78 -2.93
N ASP A 192 13.68 28.12 -1.82
CA ASP A 192 14.95 28.85 -1.74
C ASP A 192 16.19 27.95 -1.91
N ASP A 193 16.00 26.62 -2.01
CA ASP A 193 17.10 25.71 -2.34
C ASP A 193 17.57 25.96 -3.78
N ALA A 194 18.90 25.96 -4.00
CA ALA A 194 19.48 26.06 -5.33
C ALA A 194 19.03 24.91 -6.25
N GLU A 195 18.67 23.78 -5.69
CA GLU A 195 18.21 22.58 -6.37
C GLU A 195 16.88 22.09 -5.75
N PRO A 196 15.76 22.81 -5.97
CA PRO A 196 14.53 22.55 -5.25
C PRO A 196 13.88 21.21 -5.61
N ARG A 197 14.30 20.57 -6.73
CA ARG A 197 13.82 19.26 -7.15
C ARG A 197 14.85 18.55 -8.02
N CYS A 198 15.12 17.30 -7.70
CA CYS A 198 15.96 16.40 -8.48
C CYS A 198 15.57 14.93 -8.18
N GLN A 199 16.10 14.00 -8.97
CA GLN A 199 15.91 12.59 -8.75
C GLN A 199 17.13 12.03 -8.00
N MET A 200 16.90 11.28 -6.94
CA MET A 200 17.92 10.61 -6.16
C MET A 200 18.07 9.15 -6.63
N VAL A 201 19.28 8.64 -6.70
CA VAL A 201 19.57 7.22 -6.94
C VAL A 201 20.61 6.74 -5.94
N VAL A 202 20.34 5.61 -5.29
CA VAL A 202 21.29 4.87 -4.46
C VAL A 202 21.37 3.40 -4.90
N GLY A 203 22.51 2.75 -4.72
CA GLY A 203 22.73 1.35 -5.07
C GLY A 203 23.27 0.53 -3.90
N ALA A 204 22.95 -0.78 -3.89
CA ALA A 204 23.42 -1.75 -2.89
C ALA A 204 23.48 -3.17 -3.47
N GLU A 205 24.30 -4.04 -2.87
CA GLU A 205 24.36 -5.46 -3.22
C GLU A 205 23.20 -6.29 -2.63
N ARG A 206 22.50 -5.75 -1.62
CA ARG A 206 21.37 -6.40 -0.95
C ARG A 206 20.18 -5.46 -0.87
N PRO A 207 18.94 -5.96 -0.96
CA PRO A 207 17.75 -5.13 -0.99
C PRO A 207 17.54 -4.33 0.30
N GLU A 208 17.99 -4.84 1.45
CA GLU A 208 17.98 -4.13 2.73
C GLU A 208 19.14 -3.14 2.92
N GLY A 209 20.09 -3.11 1.99
CA GLY A 209 21.28 -2.26 2.04
C GLY A 209 22.48 -2.92 2.72
N PRO A 210 23.49 -2.19 3.21
CA PRO A 210 23.53 -0.71 3.21
C PRO A 210 23.64 -0.12 1.80
N TYR A 211 22.92 0.99 1.57
CA TYR A 211 23.04 1.74 0.32
C TYR A 211 24.16 2.77 0.38
N GLY A 212 24.79 3.02 -0.76
CA GLY A 212 25.89 3.97 -0.90
C GLY A 212 25.42 5.43 -0.92
N GLU A 213 26.37 6.33 -1.12
CA GLU A 213 26.10 7.76 -1.25
C GLU A 213 25.18 8.05 -2.44
N PRO A 214 24.14 8.91 -2.26
CA PRO A 214 23.20 9.25 -3.32
C PRO A 214 23.87 9.93 -4.52
N ALA A 215 23.46 9.51 -5.71
CA ALA A 215 23.64 10.32 -6.92
C ALA A 215 22.41 11.21 -7.13
N TRP A 216 22.63 12.41 -7.68
CA TRP A 216 21.60 13.40 -7.90
C TRP A 216 21.46 13.69 -9.39
N ILE A 217 20.30 13.37 -9.95
CA ILE A 217 19.99 13.59 -11.36
C ILE A 217 19.09 14.81 -11.46
N HIS A 218 19.62 15.89 -12.04
CA HIS A 218 18.93 17.17 -12.19
C HIS A 218 18.05 17.17 -13.44
N GLU A 219 16.93 16.48 -13.33
CA GLU A 219 15.89 16.43 -14.37
C GLU A 219 14.54 16.76 -13.75
N ASP A 220 13.78 17.62 -14.44
CA ASP A 220 12.44 18.00 -13.99
C ASP A 220 11.46 16.83 -14.13
N GLY A 221 10.62 16.65 -13.15
CA GLY A 221 9.66 15.57 -13.05
C GLY A 221 9.56 15.06 -11.62
N ILE A 222 8.68 14.08 -11.43
CA ILE A 222 8.50 13.37 -10.15
C ILE A 222 8.34 11.88 -10.46
N ASP A 223 8.29 11.07 -9.41
CA ASP A 223 8.00 9.64 -9.44
C ASP A 223 8.95 8.86 -10.38
N PRO A 224 10.27 8.92 -10.13
CA PRO A 224 11.22 8.21 -10.98
C PRO A 224 11.13 6.71 -10.76
N SER A 225 11.26 5.93 -11.85
CA SER A 225 11.46 4.48 -11.82
C SER A 225 12.61 4.08 -12.74
N ILE A 226 13.23 2.92 -12.50
CA ILE A 226 14.33 2.43 -13.34
C ILE A 226 13.97 1.09 -13.97
N LEU A 227 13.99 1.04 -15.31
CA LEU A 227 14.02 -0.21 -16.06
C LEU A 227 15.46 -0.65 -16.28
N HIS A 228 15.78 -1.88 -15.90
CA HIS A 228 16.99 -2.59 -16.30
C HIS A 228 16.62 -3.52 -17.46
N ASP A 229 17.08 -3.19 -18.68
CA ASP A 229 16.73 -3.98 -19.85
C ASP A 229 17.67 -5.17 -20.03
N ASP A 230 17.23 -6.20 -20.75
CA ASP A 230 17.96 -7.45 -20.98
C ASP A 230 19.29 -7.26 -21.74
N ASP A 231 19.44 -6.12 -22.44
CA ASP A 231 20.65 -5.75 -23.15
C ASP A 231 21.70 -5.04 -22.28
N GLY A 232 21.43 -4.92 -20.97
CA GLY A 232 22.31 -4.28 -19.99
C GLY A 232 22.24 -2.75 -19.99
N ARG A 233 21.28 -2.15 -20.70
CA ARG A 233 21.01 -0.71 -20.60
C ARG A 233 20.00 -0.42 -19.52
N HIS A 234 20.11 0.75 -18.93
CA HIS A 234 19.23 1.21 -17.86
C HIS A 234 18.53 2.49 -18.30
N TYR A 235 17.25 2.59 -17.97
CA TYR A 235 16.40 3.72 -18.34
C TYR A 235 15.64 4.23 -17.13
N MET A 236 15.73 5.53 -16.87
CA MET A 236 14.91 6.18 -15.85
C MET A 236 13.68 6.82 -16.51
N LEU A 237 12.52 6.57 -15.94
CA LEU A 237 11.28 7.19 -16.31
C LEU A 237 10.93 8.31 -15.31
N PHE A 238 10.21 9.33 -15.78
CA PHE A 238 9.75 10.46 -14.96
C PHE A 238 8.36 10.88 -15.40
N ASN A 239 7.62 11.47 -14.48
CA ASN A 239 6.35 12.12 -14.73
C ASN A 239 6.52 13.55 -15.27
N ARG A 240 5.45 14.13 -15.70
CA ARG A 240 5.01 15.25 -16.54
C ARG A 240 4.89 14.86 -18.01
N SER A 241 3.88 14.04 -18.30
CA SER A 241 3.87 13.12 -19.41
C SER A 241 5.04 12.13 -19.26
N VAL A 242 4.93 10.92 -19.66
CA VAL A 242 6.00 9.95 -19.39
C VAL A 242 7.21 10.25 -20.27
N ARG A 243 8.30 10.65 -19.63
CA ARG A 243 9.60 10.85 -20.27
C ARG A 243 10.57 9.77 -19.81
N MET A 244 11.55 9.47 -20.63
CA MET A 244 12.54 8.44 -20.37
C MET A 244 13.93 8.92 -20.79
N ALA A 245 14.94 8.65 -19.97
CA ALA A 245 16.35 8.88 -20.29
C ALA A 245 17.17 7.60 -20.08
N GLU A 246 18.15 7.35 -20.96
CA GLU A 246 19.14 6.31 -20.74
C GLU A 246 20.12 6.75 -19.64
N LEU A 247 20.41 5.83 -18.71
CA LEU A 247 21.37 6.04 -17.63
C LEU A 247 22.75 5.49 -17.95
N THR A 248 23.76 5.94 -17.20
CA THR A 248 25.06 5.30 -17.14
C THR A 248 24.96 3.88 -16.56
N PRO A 249 25.92 2.97 -16.81
CA PRO A 249 25.86 1.60 -16.32
C PRO A 249 25.78 1.46 -14.79
N ASP A 250 26.21 2.46 -14.03
CA ASP A 250 26.11 2.55 -12.59
C ASP A 250 24.82 3.23 -12.12
N CYS A 251 23.91 3.58 -13.04
CA CYS A 251 22.65 4.30 -12.82
C CYS A 251 22.81 5.68 -12.16
N ARG A 252 24.02 6.26 -12.10
CA ARG A 252 24.30 7.49 -11.34
C ARG A 252 24.13 8.79 -12.15
N ALA A 253 24.01 8.70 -13.48
CA ALA A 253 23.82 9.86 -14.34
C ALA A 253 23.05 9.50 -15.62
N MET A 254 22.46 10.50 -16.26
CA MET A 254 21.86 10.35 -17.58
C MET A 254 22.95 10.42 -18.66
N ARG A 255 22.82 9.58 -19.71
CA ARG A 255 23.69 9.61 -20.90
C ARG A 255 23.26 10.65 -21.94
N GLY A 256 22.08 11.23 -21.79
CA GLY A 256 21.52 12.22 -22.69
C GLY A 256 20.20 12.76 -22.15
N PRO A 257 19.57 13.69 -22.86
CA PRO A 257 18.33 14.31 -22.42
C PRO A 257 17.16 13.32 -22.38
N ALA A 258 16.25 13.49 -21.44
CA ALA A 258 15.01 12.74 -21.38
C ALA A 258 14.13 13.04 -22.62
N ARG A 259 13.49 12.00 -23.15
CA ARG A 259 12.59 12.06 -24.31
C ARG A 259 11.19 11.69 -23.91
N LEU A 260 10.20 12.36 -24.48
CA LEU A 260 8.81 12.00 -24.33
C LEU A 260 8.55 10.64 -24.99
N ILE A 261 8.02 9.69 -24.24
CA ILE A 261 7.60 8.38 -24.76
C ILE A 261 6.06 8.23 -24.78
N TRP A 262 5.36 8.97 -23.89
CA TRP A 262 3.90 9.01 -23.90
C TRP A 262 3.37 10.32 -23.31
N GLY A 263 2.41 10.94 -24.01
CA GLY A 263 1.85 12.24 -23.66
C GLY A 263 0.75 12.23 -22.60
N GLY A 264 0.34 11.05 -22.13
CA GLY A 264 -0.84 10.90 -21.27
C GLY A 264 -2.16 10.89 -22.05
N ASP A 265 -3.27 10.82 -21.34
CA ASP A 265 -4.63 10.79 -21.91
C ASP A 265 -5.20 12.21 -22.18
N LEU A 266 -4.37 13.25 -22.10
CA LEU A 266 -4.70 14.67 -22.28
C LEU A 266 -5.65 15.29 -21.24
N LYS A 267 -6.16 14.53 -20.30
CA LYS A 267 -7.15 15.00 -19.32
C LYS A 267 -6.58 15.24 -17.93
N ARG A 268 -5.54 14.51 -17.54
CA ARG A 268 -4.92 14.59 -16.21
C ARG A 268 -3.40 14.45 -16.31
N LYS A 269 -2.70 14.89 -15.26
CA LYS A 269 -1.29 14.60 -15.09
C LYS A 269 -1.16 13.11 -14.79
N THR A 270 -0.33 12.43 -15.56
CA THR A 270 0.02 11.04 -15.34
C THR A 270 1.12 10.97 -14.29
N GLU A 271 1.01 10.09 -13.30
CA GLU A 271 1.97 9.93 -12.20
C GLU A 271 2.43 8.47 -12.08
N GLY A 272 3.53 8.22 -11.36
CA GLY A 272 4.06 6.90 -11.07
C GLY A 272 4.41 6.05 -12.30
N PRO A 273 5.10 6.58 -13.33
CA PRO A 273 5.38 5.78 -14.53
C PRO A 273 6.34 4.64 -14.22
N GLN A 274 5.95 3.42 -14.56
CA GLN A 274 6.79 2.24 -14.51
C GLN A 274 6.78 1.51 -15.85
N LEU A 275 7.93 1.03 -16.28
CA LEU A 275 8.08 0.24 -17.50
C LEU A 275 8.57 -1.16 -17.12
N MET A 276 7.87 -2.18 -17.57
CA MET A 276 8.25 -3.58 -17.39
C MET A 276 8.32 -4.30 -18.72
N LYS A 277 9.22 -5.28 -18.82
CA LYS A 277 9.30 -6.18 -19.97
C LYS A 277 8.72 -7.53 -19.63
N HIS A 278 7.79 -8.02 -20.44
CA HIS A 278 7.21 -9.35 -20.29
C HIS A 278 6.90 -9.95 -21.66
N ASN A 279 7.33 -11.21 -21.87
CA ASN A 279 7.12 -11.94 -23.12
C ASN A 279 7.53 -11.17 -24.40
N GLY A 280 8.63 -10.40 -24.34
CA GLY A 280 9.16 -9.63 -25.46
C GLY A 280 8.45 -8.28 -25.72
N TYR A 281 7.48 -7.92 -24.90
CA TYR A 281 6.76 -6.63 -24.96
C TYR A 281 7.14 -5.75 -23.77
N TYR A 282 7.09 -4.43 -24.00
CA TYR A 282 7.20 -3.44 -22.94
C TYR A 282 5.81 -2.95 -22.55
N TYR A 283 5.53 -2.97 -21.26
CA TYR A 283 4.27 -2.51 -20.67
C TYR A 283 4.55 -1.26 -19.84
N LEU A 284 3.92 -0.15 -20.22
CA LEU A 284 3.96 1.09 -19.45
C LEU A 284 2.75 1.13 -18.53
N LEU A 285 3.02 1.24 -17.23
CA LEU A 285 2.02 1.50 -16.19
C LEU A 285 2.18 2.95 -15.75
N ALA A 286 1.06 3.62 -15.55
CA ALA A 286 1.03 4.98 -15.03
C ALA A 286 -0.36 5.27 -14.46
N ALA A 287 -0.46 6.10 -13.41
CA ALA A 287 -1.71 6.48 -12.74
C ALA A 287 -2.26 7.83 -13.23
#